data_f9e1a90994029b572dc5f6b9bcce1d00
#
_entry.id   f9e1a90994029b572dc5f6b9bcce1d00
#
_cell.length_a   1.000
_cell.length_b   1.000
_cell.length_c   1.000
_cell.angle_alpha   90.00
_cell.angle_beta   90.00
_cell.angle_gamma   90.00
#
_symmetry.space_group_name_H-M   'P 1'
#
loop_
_entity.id
_entity.type
_entity.pdbx_description
1 polymer ?
#
loop_
_entity_poly.entity_id
_entity_poly.type
_entity_poly.pdbx_seq_one_letter_code
_entity_poly.pdbx_strand_id
1 'polypeptide(L)'
;MLTSPMHSAHVLEPMTDSSRPKLIIAIDGPAGAGKSTIASRLARKLGYVNLESGAMYRALALKAIEWDASFDDEEALLKMAQNSHITLERSIGGNRVLLNGKDISARIRERDVTEGASRVSVHPKVREWMVARQREMGIGGGVVMEGRDIGTKVFPDADLKIFLDADPVIREQRRLDQQKVKGASAEAMAAELRERDQRDRTRAASPLQAAEDAVVLDSTKMSEDEVLSRIGALVEQRLAPKS
;
A
#
# COMPACT_ATOMS: atom_id res chain seq x y z
N MET A 1 38.06 43.66 15.31
CA MET A 1 36.74 43.01 15.52
C MET A 1 36.17 42.68 14.15
N LEU A 2 36.30 41.45 13.69
CA LEU A 2 35.84 40.99 12.41
C LEU A 2 34.55 40.21 12.61
N THR A 3 33.44 40.74 12.14
CA THR A 3 32.13 40.07 12.11
C THR A 3 31.98 39.24 10.86
N SER A 4 31.94 37.91 11.01
CA SER A 4 31.63 37.01 9.93
C SER A 4 30.15 37.07 9.56
N PRO A 5 29.76 36.98 8.28
CA PRO A 5 28.37 36.90 7.90
C PRO A 5 27.85 35.45 8.06
N MET A 6 26.75 35.30 8.76
CA MET A 6 25.99 34.05 8.85
C MET A 6 25.45 33.67 7.46
N HIS A 7 25.86 32.50 6.94
CA HIS A 7 25.23 31.89 5.77
C HIS A 7 23.84 31.38 6.17
N SER A 8 22.84 32.06 5.65
CA SER A 8 21.44 31.61 5.71
C SER A 8 21.28 30.44 4.75
N ALA A 9 21.12 29.23 5.28
CA ALA A 9 20.77 28.06 4.49
C ALA A 9 19.33 28.24 3.99
N HIS A 10 19.16 28.57 2.72
CA HIS A 10 17.86 28.49 2.05
C HIS A 10 17.40 27.04 2.04
N VAL A 11 16.48 26.71 2.93
CA VAL A 11 15.66 25.50 2.82
C VAL A 11 14.74 25.71 1.61
N LEU A 12 15.05 25.03 0.51
CA LEU A 12 14.14 24.97 -0.65
C LEU A 12 12.85 24.29 -0.20
N GLU A 13 11.81 25.07 0.03
CA GLU A 13 10.46 24.53 0.15
C GLU A 13 10.07 23.86 -1.17
N PRO A 14 9.45 22.68 -1.15
CA PRO A 14 8.97 22.06 -2.38
C PRO A 14 7.90 22.97 -2.98
N MET A 15 8.18 23.54 -4.14
CA MET A 15 7.21 24.29 -4.94
C MET A 15 6.07 23.33 -5.34
N THR A 16 5.00 23.31 -4.56
CA THR A 16 3.75 22.66 -4.97
C THR A 16 3.10 23.55 -6.02
N ASP A 17 3.36 23.27 -7.28
CA ASP A 17 2.61 23.86 -8.40
C ASP A 17 1.15 23.38 -8.29
N SER A 18 0.30 24.21 -7.69
CA SER A 18 -1.12 23.91 -7.46
C SER A 18 -1.95 23.88 -8.76
N SER A 19 -1.33 24.17 -9.91
CA SER A 19 -1.96 24.16 -11.22
C SER A 19 -1.94 22.79 -11.92
N ARG A 20 -1.09 21.85 -11.46
CA ARG A 20 -1.01 20.52 -12.07
C ARG A 20 -2.14 19.59 -11.61
N PRO A 21 -2.70 18.75 -12.52
CA PRO A 21 -3.70 17.76 -12.15
C PRO A 21 -3.18 16.83 -11.06
N LYS A 22 -4.00 16.60 -10.03
CA LYS A 22 -3.66 15.66 -8.95
C LYS A 22 -4.11 14.27 -9.34
N LEU A 23 -3.19 13.44 -9.80
CA LEU A 23 -3.46 12.10 -10.27
C LEU A 23 -3.85 11.14 -9.13
N ILE A 24 -4.64 10.13 -9.48
CA ILE A 24 -4.82 8.89 -8.72
C ILE A 24 -3.93 7.82 -9.35
N ILE A 25 -2.98 7.29 -8.59
CA ILE A 25 -2.04 6.26 -9.05
C ILE A 25 -2.32 4.98 -8.26
N ALA A 26 -2.69 3.91 -8.96
CA ALA A 26 -2.90 2.59 -8.41
C ALA A 26 -1.67 1.70 -8.61
N ILE A 27 -1.18 1.04 -7.55
CA ILE A 27 -0.06 0.08 -7.63
C ILE A 27 -0.52 -1.24 -7.03
N ASP A 28 -0.84 -2.20 -7.88
CA ASP A 28 -1.24 -3.55 -7.49
C ASP A 28 -0.12 -4.56 -7.72
N GLY A 29 -0.26 -5.75 -7.15
CA GLY A 29 0.69 -6.84 -7.32
C GLY A 29 0.80 -7.73 -6.09
N PRO A 30 1.50 -8.88 -6.19
CA PRO A 30 1.60 -9.87 -5.13
C PRO A 30 2.41 -9.37 -3.92
N ALA A 31 2.40 -10.14 -2.83
CA ALA A 31 3.20 -9.84 -1.67
C ALA A 31 4.71 -9.96 -2.00
N GLY A 32 5.55 -9.11 -1.42
CA GLY A 32 7.01 -9.12 -1.68
C GLY A 32 7.46 -8.47 -3.00
N ALA A 33 6.54 -7.98 -3.86
CA ALA A 33 6.89 -7.32 -5.12
C ALA A 33 7.53 -5.92 -4.97
N GLY A 34 7.56 -5.35 -3.76
CA GLY A 34 8.17 -4.03 -3.50
C GLY A 34 7.21 -2.85 -3.56
N LYS A 35 5.90 -3.09 -3.70
CA LYS A 35 4.88 -2.02 -3.84
C LYS A 35 4.96 -0.92 -2.80
N SER A 36 5.05 -1.27 -1.51
CA SER A 36 5.03 -0.28 -0.42
C SER A 36 6.23 0.65 -0.46
N THR A 37 7.42 0.13 -0.80
CA THR A 37 8.63 0.93 -0.99
C THR A 37 8.45 1.89 -2.16
N ILE A 38 8.02 1.38 -3.31
CA ILE A 38 7.83 2.16 -4.53
C ILE A 38 6.72 3.20 -4.34
N ALA A 39 5.56 2.83 -3.80
CA ALA A 39 4.45 3.76 -3.55
C ALA A 39 4.85 4.90 -2.61
N SER A 40 5.54 4.58 -1.51
CA SER A 40 6.02 5.58 -0.55
C SER A 40 7.02 6.56 -1.17
N ARG A 41 7.99 6.06 -1.93
CA ARG A 41 9.00 6.87 -2.61
C ARG A 41 8.39 7.74 -3.71
N LEU A 42 7.47 7.17 -4.51
CA LEU A 42 6.75 7.89 -5.56
C LEU A 42 5.88 9.01 -4.98
N ALA A 43 5.07 8.70 -3.97
CA ALA A 43 4.21 9.68 -3.30
C ALA A 43 5.02 10.83 -2.72
N ARG A 44 6.18 10.54 -2.10
CA ARG A 44 7.10 11.58 -1.60
C ARG A 44 7.62 12.47 -2.72
N LYS A 45 8.05 11.87 -3.85
CA LYS A 45 8.56 12.61 -5.00
C LYS A 45 7.51 13.53 -5.62
N LEU A 46 6.25 13.10 -5.65
CA LEU A 46 5.14 13.85 -6.24
C LEU A 46 4.45 14.82 -5.25
N GLY A 47 4.78 14.77 -3.97
CA GLY A 47 4.04 15.49 -2.93
C GLY A 47 2.64 14.93 -2.67
N TYR A 48 2.37 13.68 -3.08
CA TYR A 48 1.10 12.98 -2.95
C TYR A 48 0.97 12.24 -1.62
N VAL A 49 -0.25 11.83 -1.29
CA VAL A 49 -0.50 10.95 -0.13
C VAL A 49 -0.25 9.51 -0.54
N ASN A 50 0.51 8.76 0.29
CA ASN A 50 0.65 7.32 0.13
C ASN A 50 -0.43 6.61 0.95
N LEU A 51 -1.25 5.77 0.31
CA LEU A 51 -2.32 5.00 0.95
C LEU A 51 -2.03 3.50 0.81
N GLU A 52 -1.73 2.87 1.93
CA GLU A 52 -1.48 1.42 2.01
C GLU A 52 -2.78 0.70 2.38
N SER A 53 -3.51 0.17 1.38
CA SER A 53 -4.80 -0.51 1.60
C SER A 53 -4.67 -1.70 2.55
N GLY A 54 -3.56 -2.42 2.51
CA GLY A 54 -3.26 -3.52 3.41
C GLY A 54 -3.20 -3.12 4.88
N ALA A 55 -2.90 -1.86 5.21
CA ALA A 55 -2.91 -1.37 6.58
C ALA A 55 -4.33 -1.33 7.18
N MET A 56 -5.34 -1.06 6.36
CA MET A 56 -6.74 -1.07 6.80
C MET A 56 -7.21 -2.48 7.18
N TYR A 57 -6.88 -3.48 6.35
CA TYR A 57 -7.19 -4.89 6.69
C TYR A 57 -6.42 -5.35 7.93
N ARG A 58 -5.17 -4.90 8.10
CA ARG A 58 -4.40 -5.19 9.31
C ARG A 58 -4.98 -4.50 10.55
N ALA A 59 -5.50 -3.30 10.43
CA ALA A 59 -6.19 -2.62 11.54
C ALA A 59 -7.44 -3.40 11.98
N LEU A 60 -8.23 -3.91 11.04
CA LEU A 60 -9.39 -4.74 11.36
C LEU A 60 -8.99 -6.10 11.97
N ALA A 61 -7.94 -6.73 11.43
CA ALA A 61 -7.42 -7.97 11.99
C ALA A 61 -6.91 -7.79 13.43
N LEU A 62 -6.21 -6.69 13.70
CA LEU A 62 -5.78 -6.36 15.06
C LEU A 62 -6.97 -6.19 16.01
N LYS A 63 -8.01 -5.49 15.57
CA LYS A 63 -9.22 -5.34 16.37
C LYS A 63 -9.89 -6.69 16.65
N ALA A 64 -9.94 -7.58 15.67
CA ALA A 64 -10.47 -8.94 15.85
C ALA A 64 -9.64 -9.74 16.86
N ILE A 65 -8.30 -9.65 16.81
CA ILE A 65 -7.42 -10.27 17.81
C ILE A 65 -7.67 -9.70 19.21
N GLU A 66 -7.72 -8.38 19.35
CA GLU A 66 -7.94 -7.71 20.64
C GLU A 66 -9.30 -8.08 21.27
N TRP A 67 -10.28 -8.47 20.45
CA TRP A 67 -11.64 -8.81 20.88
C TRP A 67 -11.93 -10.33 20.84
N ASP A 68 -10.90 -11.15 20.62
CA ASP A 68 -11.00 -12.62 20.50
C ASP A 68 -12.08 -13.08 19.51
N ALA A 69 -12.21 -12.33 18.38
CA ALA A 69 -13.19 -12.62 17.35
C ALA A 69 -12.59 -13.55 16.27
N SER A 70 -13.43 -14.48 15.80
CA SER A 70 -13.03 -15.37 14.70
C SER A 70 -12.78 -14.60 13.41
N PHE A 71 -11.67 -14.89 12.73
CA PHE A 71 -11.42 -14.38 11.38
C PHE A 71 -12.35 -14.99 10.31
N ASP A 72 -13.12 -16.00 10.62
CA ASP A 72 -14.02 -16.67 9.69
C ASP A 72 -15.48 -16.20 9.87
N ASP A 73 -15.75 -15.31 10.84
CA ASP A 73 -17.07 -14.70 11.08
C ASP A 73 -17.16 -13.35 10.34
N GLU A 74 -17.65 -13.39 9.09
CA GLU A 74 -17.81 -12.21 8.26
C GLU A 74 -18.72 -11.14 8.89
N GLU A 75 -19.82 -11.54 9.54
CA GLU A 75 -20.78 -10.59 10.11
C GLU A 75 -20.19 -9.87 11.33
N ALA A 76 -19.47 -10.58 12.20
CA ALA A 76 -18.76 -9.96 13.31
C ALA A 76 -17.66 -9.00 12.82
N LEU A 77 -16.87 -9.42 11.83
CA LEU A 77 -15.83 -8.60 11.23
C LEU A 77 -16.40 -7.35 10.55
N LEU A 78 -17.50 -7.47 9.81
CA LEU A 78 -18.18 -6.34 9.19
C LEU A 78 -18.70 -5.35 10.24
N LYS A 79 -19.33 -5.84 11.29
CA LYS A 79 -19.79 -4.99 12.41
C LYS A 79 -18.64 -4.29 13.11
N MET A 80 -17.51 -4.97 13.30
CA MET A 80 -16.30 -4.34 13.83
C MET A 80 -15.74 -3.26 12.91
N ALA A 81 -15.72 -3.50 11.59
CA ALA A 81 -15.28 -2.52 10.60
C ALA A 81 -16.17 -1.28 10.64
N GLN A 82 -17.49 -1.44 10.60
CA GLN A 82 -18.47 -0.34 10.66
C GLN A 82 -18.36 0.51 11.93
N ASN A 83 -17.96 -0.10 13.04
CA ASN A 83 -17.70 0.58 14.32
C ASN A 83 -16.24 0.95 14.54
N SER A 84 -15.46 1.10 13.45
CA SER A 84 -14.06 1.48 13.49
C SER A 84 -13.81 2.73 12.67
N HIS A 85 -13.00 3.62 13.22
CA HIS A 85 -12.43 4.73 12.48
C HIS A 85 -10.95 4.44 12.22
N ILE A 86 -10.64 4.11 10.95
CA ILE A 86 -9.28 3.81 10.51
C ILE A 86 -8.75 5.01 9.73
N THR A 87 -7.67 5.61 10.21
CA THR A 87 -7.03 6.76 9.58
C THR A 87 -5.60 6.41 9.17
N LEU A 88 -5.24 6.81 7.95
CA LEU A 88 -3.87 6.75 7.45
C LEU A 88 -3.32 8.17 7.39
N GLU A 89 -2.37 8.48 8.28
CA GLU A 89 -1.75 9.80 8.36
C GLU A 89 -0.35 9.79 7.77
N ARG A 90 0.01 10.88 7.12
CA ARG A 90 1.38 11.08 6.62
C ARG A 90 2.33 11.35 7.79
N SER A 91 3.46 10.63 7.83
CA SER A 91 4.52 10.84 8.82
C SER A 91 5.89 10.86 8.16
N ILE A 92 6.88 11.47 8.81
CA ILE A 92 8.27 11.55 8.33
C ILE A 92 8.88 10.15 8.10
N GLY A 93 8.50 9.16 8.92
CA GLY A 93 8.99 7.78 8.86
C GLY A 93 8.13 6.82 8.03
N GLY A 94 7.07 7.29 7.38
CA GLY A 94 6.08 6.46 6.68
C GLY A 94 4.65 6.82 7.09
N ASN A 95 3.70 5.93 6.84
CA ASN A 95 2.32 6.17 7.27
C ASN A 95 2.12 5.79 8.74
N ARG A 96 1.50 6.70 9.51
CA ARG A 96 0.88 6.34 10.78
C ARG A 96 -0.49 5.75 10.50
N VAL A 97 -0.81 4.71 11.22
CA VAL A 97 -2.11 4.04 11.14
C VAL A 97 -2.79 4.18 12.50
N LEU A 98 -3.92 4.86 12.50
CA LEU A 98 -4.72 5.05 13.70
C LEU A 98 -5.97 4.19 13.61
N LEU A 99 -6.29 3.51 14.70
CA LEU A 99 -7.56 2.83 14.91
C LEU A 99 -8.27 3.49 16.09
N ASN A 100 -9.40 4.13 15.82
CA ASN A 100 -10.15 4.91 16.81
C ASN A 100 -9.27 5.93 17.57
N GLY A 101 -8.35 6.59 16.84
CA GLY A 101 -7.41 7.57 17.40
C GLY A 101 -6.15 7.00 18.06
N LYS A 102 -6.09 5.68 18.29
CA LYS A 102 -4.90 5.01 18.85
C LYS A 102 -3.90 4.68 17.74
N ASP A 103 -2.63 5.05 17.91
CA ASP A 103 -1.56 4.66 16.99
C ASP A 103 -1.26 3.17 17.11
N ILE A 104 -1.46 2.44 16.01
CA ILE A 104 -1.24 1.00 15.91
C ILE A 104 -0.15 0.64 14.90
N SER A 105 0.60 1.61 14.39
CA SER A 105 1.54 1.48 13.27
C SER A 105 2.61 0.40 13.48
N ALA A 106 3.08 0.21 14.72
CA ALA A 106 4.04 -0.84 15.06
C ALA A 106 3.38 -2.21 15.10
N ARG A 107 2.26 -2.34 15.82
CA ARG A 107 1.57 -3.62 16.08
C ARG A 107 1.00 -4.26 14.83
N ILE A 108 0.47 -3.46 13.88
CA ILE A 108 -0.10 -3.99 12.62
C ILE A 108 0.93 -4.63 11.68
N ARG A 109 2.22 -4.51 11.98
CA ARG A 109 3.30 -5.12 11.19
C ARG A 109 3.74 -6.48 11.74
N GLU A 110 3.18 -6.92 12.86
CA GLU A 110 3.47 -8.21 13.45
C GLU A 110 2.84 -9.34 12.65
N ARG A 111 3.41 -10.54 12.82
CA ARG A 111 3.09 -11.70 12.00
C ARG A 111 1.63 -12.13 12.13
N ASP A 112 1.13 -12.27 13.36
CA ASP A 112 -0.24 -12.66 13.65
C ASP A 112 -1.27 -11.71 13.01
N VAL A 113 -1.03 -10.39 13.08
CA VAL A 113 -1.91 -9.39 12.45
C VAL A 113 -1.82 -9.46 10.92
N THR A 114 -0.62 -9.69 10.38
CA THR A 114 -0.43 -9.81 8.93
C THR A 114 -1.13 -11.05 8.37
N GLU A 115 -1.09 -12.17 9.09
CA GLU A 115 -1.79 -13.39 8.75
C GLU A 115 -3.31 -13.20 8.88
N GLY A 116 -3.77 -12.65 10.01
CA GLY A 116 -5.17 -12.30 10.23
C GLY A 116 -5.73 -11.41 9.14
N ALA A 117 -4.98 -10.39 8.70
CA ALA A 117 -5.41 -9.51 7.60
C ALA A 117 -5.64 -10.26 6.28
N SER A 118 -4.84 -11.27 5.99
CA SER A 118 -5.05 -12.12 4.81
C SER A 118 -6.35 -12.94 4.91
N ARG A 119 -6.67 -13.46 6.09
CA ARG A 119 -7.94 -14.18 6.36
C ARG A 119 -9.14 -13.23 6.30
N VAL A 120 -9.07 -12.08 6.97
CA VAL A 120 -10.12 -11.06 6.95
C VAL A 120 -10.41 -10.56 5.52
N SER A 121 -9.40 -10.49 4.68
CA SER A 121 -9.53 -9.95 3.32
C SER A 121 -10.27 -10.85 2.32
N VAL A 122 -10.66 -12.07 2.67
CA VAL A 122 -11.42 -12.96 1.78
C VAL A 122 -12.92 -12.67 1.79
N HIS A 123 -13.41 -12.03 2.84
CA HIS A 123 -14.84 -11.81 3.08
C HIS A 123 -15.42 -10.70 2.18
N PRO A 124 -16.41 -11.01 1.33
CA PRO A 124 -16.96 -10.06 0.35
C PRO A 124 -17.53 -8.79 0.99
N LYS A 125 -18.34 -8.89 2.04
CA LYS A 125 -18.96 -7.73 2.72
C LYS A 125 -17.92 -6.83 3.39
N VAL A 126 -16.90 -7.42 4.00
CA VAL A 126 -15.79 -6.67 4.59
C VAL A 126 -15.03 -5.92 3.49
N ARG A 127 -14.77 -6.57 2.34
CA ARG A 127 -14.11 -5.93 1.21
C ARG A 127 -14.92 -4.76 0.64
N GLU A 128 -16.23 -4.95 0.47
CA GLU A 128 -17.11 -3.89 -0.02
C GLU A 128 -17.03 -2.64 0.87
N TRP A 129 -17.09 -2.83 2.20
CA TRP A 129 -16.93 -1.74 3.16
C TRP A 129 -15.54 -1.09 3.03
N MET A 130 -14.46 -1.89 2.94
CA MET A 130 -13.09 -1.39 2.81
C MET A 130 -12.91 -0.59 1.51
N VAL A 131 -13.43 -1.08 0.39
CA VAL A 131 -13.37 -0.39 -0.91
C VAL A 131 -14.07 0.96 -0.83
N ALA A 132 -15.25 1.05 -0.21
CA ALA A 132 -15.95 2.31 -0.01
C ALA A 132 -15.09 3.32 0.77
N ARG A 133 -14.46 2.91 1.87
CA ARG A 133 -13.57 3.77 2.66
C ARG A 133 -12.30 4.17 1.90
N GLN A 134 -11.72 3.27 1.14
CA GLN A 134 -10.54 3.55 0.30
C GLN A 134 -10.86 4.58 -0.79
N ARG A 135 -12.02 4.49 -1.42
CA ARG A 135 -12.49 5.48 -2.40
C ARG A 135 -12.62 6.87 -1.80
N GLU A 136 -13.20 6.97 -0.61
CA GLU A 136 -13.33 8.25 0.10
C GLU A 136 -11.97 8.90 0.37
N MET A 137 -10.95 8.11 0.72
CA MET A 137 -9.59 8.61 0.96
C MET A 137 -8.92 9.16 -0.31
N GLY A 138 -9.37 8.78 -1.50
CA GLY A 138 -8.82 9.23 -2.78
C GLY A 138 -9.60 10.32 -3.51
N ILE A 139 -10.74 10.79 -2.97
CA ILE A 139 -11.65 11.77 -3.61
C ILE A 139 -10.84 13.04 -3.92
N GLY A 140 -10.03 13.52 -3.89
CA GLY A 140 -9.35 14.78 -4.26
C GLY A 140 -8.18 14.56 -5.20
N GLY A 141 -7.88 13.33 -5.57
CA GLY A 141 -6.65 12.98 -6.25
C GLY A 141 -5.39 13.26 -5.43
N GLY A 142 -4.22 13.25 -6.06
CA GLY A 142 -2.95 13.43 -5.37
C GLY A 142 -2.63 12.26 -4.45
N VAL A 143 -3.00 11.04 -4.86
CA VAL A 143 -2.78 9.82 -4.09
C VAL A 143 -2.01 8.77 -4.88
N VAL A 144 -1.16 8.05 -4.19
CA VAL A 144 -0.59 6.78 -4.62
C VAL A 144 -1.14 5.72 -3.69
N MET A 145 -2.03 4.86 -4.18
CA MET A 145 -2.59 3.77 -3.38
C MET A 145 -2.00 2.44 -3.82
N GLU A 146 -1.58 1.64 -2.86
CA GLU A 146 -1.06 0.30 -3.14
C GLU A 146 -1.94 -0.80 -2.53
N GLY A 147 -2.05 -1.91 -3.27
CA GLY A 147 -2.88 -3.03 -2.82
C GLY A 147 -2.80 -4.29 -3.69
N ARG A 148 -3.99 -4.87 -3.96
CA ARG A 148 -4.20 -6.08 -4.77
C ARG A 148 -5.25 -5.89 -5.86
N ASP A 149 -6.10 -4.90 -5.68
CA ASP A 149 -7.29 -4.65 -6.50
C ASP A 149 -7.62 -3.15 -6.60
N ILE A 150 -6.60 -2.32 -6.41
CA ILE A 150 -6.79 -0.87 -6.44
C ILE A 150 -7.23 -0.44 -7.84
N GLY A 151 -6.51 -0.85 -8.87
CA GLY A 151 -6.81 -0.50 -10.25
C GLY A 151 -8.00 -1.26 -10.86
N THR A 152 -8.45 -2.36 -10.23
CA THR A 152 -9.59 -3.15 -10.74
C THR A 152 -10.89 -2.87 -10.00
N LYS A 153 -10.85 -2.50 -8.71
CA LYS A 153 -12.04 -2.35 -7.85
C LYS A 153 -12.12 -1.01 -7.15
N VAL A 154 -11.03 -0.53 -6.55
CA VAL A 154 -11.07 0.72 -5.77
C VAL A 154 -11.15 1.93 -6.70
N PHE A 155 -10.21 2.06 -7.61
CA PHE A 155 -10.12 3.13 -8.61
C PHE A 155 -10.01 2.53 -10.03
N PRO A 156 -11.12 2.00 -10.57
CA PRO A 156 -11.11 1.47 -11.94
C PRO A 156 -10.80 2.54 -13.00
N ASP A 157 -11.00 3.81 -12.65
CA ASP A 157 -10.69 4.97 -13.49
C ASP A 157 -9.44 5.73 -13.03
N ALA A 158 -8.50 5.07 -12.31
CA ALA A 158 -7.24 5.69 -11.91
C ALA A 158 -6.45 6.19 -13.13
N ASP A 159 -5.83 7.36 -13.01
CA ASP A 159 -5.06 8.00 -14.09
C ASP A 159 -3.85 7.16 -14.54
N LEU A 160 -3.27 6.40 -13.60
CA LEU A 160 -2.19 5.46 -13.87
C LEU A 160 -2.36 4.21 -13.02
N LYS A 161 -2.34 3.06 -13.69
CA LYS A 161 -2.40 1.74 -13.04
C LYS A 161 -1.12 0.98 -13.33
N ILE A 162 -0.47 0.52 -12.28
CA ILE A 162 0.74 -0.30 -12.32
C ILE A 162 0.43 -1.64 -11.68
N PHE A 163 0.78 -2.72 -12.37
CA PHE A 163 0.85 -4.04 -11.77
C PHE A 163 2.31 -4.42 -11.59
N LEU A 164 2.81 -4.32 -10.36
CA LEU A 164 4.19 -4.60 -10.02
C LEU A 164 4.33 -6.07 -9.62
N ASP A 165 5.07 -6.84 -10.39
CA ASP A 165 5.35 -8.25 -10.12
C ASP A 165 6.86 -8.51 -9.99
N ALA A 166 7.21 -9.69 -9.54
CA ALA A 166 8.55 -10.25 -9.56
C ALA A 166 8.47 -11.78 -9.42
N ASP A 167 9.53 -12.45 -9.85
CA ASP A 167 9.68 -13.89 -9.66
C ASP A 167 9.41 -14.30 -8.21
N PRO A 168 8.66 -15.39 -7.97
CA PRO A 168 8.33 -15.85 -6.60
C PRO A 168 9.55 -16.02 -5.70
N VAL A 169 10.66 -16.58 -6.22
CA VAL A 169 11.90 -16.79 -5.45
C VAL A 169 12.50 -15.45 -5.02
N ILE A 170 12.48 -14.46 -5.91
CA ILE A 170 12.97 -13.11 -5.60
C ILE A 170 12.09 -12.44 -4.54
N ARG A 171 10.77 -12.61 -4.60
CA ARG A 171 9.84 -12.07 -3.60
C ARG A 171 10.02 -12.73 -2.23
N GLU A 172 10.25 -14.05 -2.19
CA GLU A 172 10.61 -14.80 -0.99
C GLU A 172 11.92 -14.25 -0.39
N GLN A 173 12.97 -14.06 -1.20
CA GLN A 173 14.25 -13.52 -0.75
C GLN A 173 14.10 -12.09 -0.20
N ARG A 174 13.39 -11.21 -0.89
CA ARG A 174 13.11 -9.84 -0.41
C ARG A 174 12.39 -9.85 0.94
N ARG A 175 11.46 -10.78 1.14
CA ARG A 175 10.73 -10.93 2.39
C ARG A 175 11.62 -11.40 3.53
N LEU A 176 12.52 -12.38 3.26
CA LEU A 176 13.53 -12.84 4.21
C LEU A 176 14.45 -11.70 4.65
N ASP A 177 14.94 -10.90 3.70
CA ASP A 177 15.83 -9.79 4.00
C ASP A 177 15.16 -8.72 4.89
N GLN A 178 13.86 -8.48 4.71
CA GLN A 178 13.08 -7.57 5.55
C GLN A 178 12.86 -8.10 6.98
N GLN A 179 12.89 -9.42 7.20
CA GLN A 179 12.54 -10.05 8.48
C GLN A 179 13.72 -10.71 9.20
N LYS A 180 14.95 -10.60 8.72
CA LYS A 180 16.18 -11.17 9.33
C LYS A 180 16.35 -10.93 10.85
N VAL A 181 15.53 -10.05 11.41
CA VAL A 181 15.57 -9.68 12.84
C VAL A 181 14.58 -10.48 13.72
N LYS A 182 13.68 -11.34 13.16
CA LYS A 182 12.52 -11.85 13.91
C LYS A 182 12.40 -13.37 14.12
N GLY A 183 13.44 -14.15 13.87
CA GLY A 183 13.53 -15.55 14.37
C GLY A 183 12.60 -16.60 13.72
N ALA A 184 11.89 -16.28 12.64
CA ALA A 184 11.15 -17.29 11.88
C ALA A 184 12.06 -18.03 10.89
N SER A 185 11.79 -19.33 10.63
CA SER A 185 12.55 -20.06 9.62
C SER A 185 12.24 -19.54 8.21
N ALA A 186 13.21 -19.60 7.32
CA ALA A 186 13.07 -19.16 5.94
C ALA A 186 11.95 -19.95 5.22
N GLU A 187 11.87 -21.25 5.49
CA GLU A 187 10.86 -22.13 4.90
C GLU A 187 9.44 -21.77 5.33
N ALA A 188 9.24 -21.46 6.64
CA ALA A 188 7.93 -21.04 7.14
C ALA A 188 7.49 -19.73 6.52
N MET A 189 8.39 -18.77 6.34
CA MET A 189 8.09 -17.49 5.72
C MET A 189 7.77 -17.61 4.23
N ALA A 190 8.51 -18.47 3.51
CA ALA A 190 8.23 -18.76 2.11
C ALA A 190 6.86 -19.46 1.94
N ALA A 191 6.54 -20.41 2.83
CA ALA A 191 5.25 -21.09 2.81
C ALA A 191 4.09 -20.10 3.05
N GLU A 192 4.19 -19.20 4.03
CA GLU A 192 3.20 -18.17 4.30
C GLU A 192 2.99 -17.23 3.10
N LEU A 193 4.09 -16.84 2.43
CA LEU A 193 4.02 -15.98 1.26
C LEU A 193 3.27 -16.65 0.13
N ARG A 194 3.56 -17.94 -0.15
CA ARG A 194 2.88 -18.73 -1.19
C ARG A 194 1.40 -18.92 -0.87
N GLU A 195 1.06 -19.27 0.37
CA GLU A 195 -0.32 -19.43 0.80
C GLU A 195 -1.12 -18.11 0.68
N ARG A 196 -0.50 -16.99 1.04
CA ARG A 196 -1.10 -15.68 0.88
C ARG A 196 -1.33 -15.33 -0.59
N ASP A 197 -0.34 -15.55 -1.45
CA ASP A 197 -0.48 -15.31 -2.89
C ASP A 197 -1.58 -16.19 -3.50
N GLN A 198 -1.67 -17.45 -3.07
CA GLN A 198 -2.74 -18.35 -3.48
C GLN A 198 -4.11 -17.80 -3.05
N ARG A 199 -4.29 -17.41 -1.79
CA ARG A 199 -5.54 -16.80 -1.30
C ARG A 199 -5.89 -15.53 -2.08
N ASP A 200 -4.93 -14.62 -2.29
CA ASP A 200 -5.13 -13.36 -3.02
C ASP A 200 -5.57 -13.62 -4.47
N ARG A 201 -5.04 -14.65 -5.14
CA ARG A 201 -5.38 -15.00 -6.54
C ARG A 201 -6.70 -15.76 -6.68
N THR A 202 -7.07 -16.59 -5.70
CA THR A 202 -8.22 -17.52 -5.80
C THR A 202 -9.46 -17.04 -5.05
N ARG A 203 -9.39 -15.97 -4.29
CA ARG A 203 -10.57 -15.43 -3.58
C ARG A 203 -11.66 -15.02 -4.58
N ALA A 204 -12.92 -15.32 -4.22
CA ALA A 204 -14.08 -15.06 -5.09
C ALA A 204 -14.31 -13.55 -5.31
N ALA A 205 -14.04 -12.72 -4.28
CA ALA A 205 -14.21 -11.27 -4.36
C ALA A 205 -12.88 -10.58 -4.66
N SER A 206 -12.80 -9.87 -5.77
CA SER A 206 -11.62 -9.05 -6.17
C SER A 206 -10.31 -9.86 -6.17
N PRO A 207 -10.16 -10.90 -7.01
CA PRO A 207 -8.91 -11.66 -7.10
C PRO A 207 -7.76 -10.76 -7.50
N LEU A 208 -6.53 -11.12 -7.09
CA LEU A 208 -5.32 -10.44 -7.52
C LEU A 208 -5.09 -10.67 -9.01
N GLN A 209 -5.31 -9.63 -9.80
CA GLN A 209 -5.06 -9.61 -11.24
C GLN A 209 -4.72 -8.19 -11.71
N ALA A 210 -3.99 -8.08 -12.81
CA ALA A 210 -3.75 -6.80 -13.44
C ALA A 210 -5.07 -6.25 -14.03
N ALA A 211 -5.30 -4.93 -13.91
CA ALA A 211 -6.34 -4.28 -14.69
C ALA A 211 -5.95 -4.31 -16.19
N GLU A 212 -6.94 -4.31 -17.07
CA GLU A 212 -6.71 -4.42 -18.54
C GLU A 212 -5.80 -3.29 -19.07
N ASP A 213 -5.93 -2.11 -18.50
CA ASP A 213 -5.16 -0.91 -18.84
C ASP A 213 -3.93 -0.68 -17.92
N ALA A 214 -3.60 -1.65 -17.07
CA ALA A 214 -2.45 -1.54 -16.21
C ALA A 214 -1.13 -1.77 -16.96
N VAL A 215 -0.13 -0.96 -16.65
CA VAL A 215 1.25 -1.23 -17.08
C VAL A 215 1.84 -2.31 -16.15
N VAL A 216 2.11 -3.48 -16.71
CA VAL A 216 2.76 -4.57 -15.97
C VAL A 216 4.27 -4.33 -15.94
N LEU A 217 4.83 -4.27 -14.73
CA LEU A 217 6.26 -4.11 -14.50
C LEU A 217 6.81 -5.34 -13.76
N ASP A 218 7.64 -6.10 -14.44
CA ASP A 218 8.44 -7.16 -13.81
C ASP A 218 9.70 -6.55 -13.18
N SER A 219 9.74 -6.55 -11.87
CA SER A 219 10.87 -6.02 -11.08
C SER A 219 11.89 -7.08 -10.68
N THR A 220 11.83 -8.28 -11.26
CA THR A 220 12.72 -9.41 -10.91
C THR A 220 14.19 -9.01 -10.95
N LYS A 221 14.61 -8.32 -12.00
CA LYS A 221 15.99 -7.90 -12.26
C LYS A 221 16.21 -6.40 -12.13
N MET A 222 15.23 -5.67 -11.59
CA MET A 222 15.30 -4.21 -11.45
C MET A 222 15.60 -3.82 -10.01
N SER A 223 16.42 -2.81 -9.84
CA SER A 223 16.56 -2.08 -8.60
C SER A 223 15.32 -1.21 -8.31
N GLU A 224 15.16 -0.80 -7.06
CA GLU A 224 14.07 0.13 -6.69
C GLU A 224 14.14 1.45 -7.45
N ASP A 225 15.35 1.95 -7.73
CA ASP A 225 15.56 3.21 -8.47
C ASP A 225 15.16 3.09 -9.94
N GLU A 226 15.45 1.95 -10.58
CA GLU A 226 15.02 1.67 -11.96
C GLU A 226 13.50 1.57 -12.06
N VAL A 227 12.85 0.85 -11.12
CA VAL A 227 11.39 0.78 -11.06
C VAL A 227 10.79 2.17 -10.86
N LEU A 228 11.33 2.94 -9.91
CA LEU A 228 10.84 4.30 -9.62
C LEU A 228 11.03 5.25 -10.80
N SER A 229 12.16 5.15 -11.51
CA SER A 229 12.44 5.93 -12.73
C SER A 229 11.43 5.61 -13.83
N ARG A 230 11.15 4.32 -14.06
CA ARG A 230 10.19 3.89 -15.07
C ARG A 230 8.77 4.36 -14.78
N ILE A 231 8.32 4.22 -13.52
CA ILE A 231 7.00 4.71 -13.11
C ILE A 231 6.97 6.24 -13.19
N GLY A 232 8.04 6.92 -12.80
CA GLY A 232 8.15 8.38 -12.91
C GLY A 232 7.95 8.87 -14.34
N ALA A 233 8.55 8.22 -15.32
CA ALA A 233 8.35 8.54 -16.74
C ALA A 233 6.89 8.37 -17.19
N LEU A 234 6.20 7.33 -16.71
CA LEU A 234 4.77 7.13 -16.99
C LEU A 234 3.91 8.23 -16.33
N VAL A 235 4.25 8.68 -15.15
CA VAL A 235 3.56 9.79 -14.46
C VAL A 235 3.72 11.09 -15.26
N GLU A 236 4.93 11.42 -15.71
CA GLU A 236 5.14 12.64 -16.51
C GLU A 236 4.35 12.61 -17.83
N GLN A 237 4.21 11.44 -18.46
CA GLN A 237 3.34 11.28 -19.64
C GLN A 237 1.86 11.56 -19.34
N ARG A 238 1.37 11.24 -18.13
CA ARG A 238 -0.02 11.53 -17.71
C ARG A 238 -0.23 12.99 -17.31
N LEU A 239 0.83 13.66 -16.84
CA LEU A 239 0.82 15.07 -16.47
C LEU A 239 1.04 15.99 -17.67
N ALA A 240 1.54 15.48 -18.78
CA ALA A 240 1.73 16.25 -19.99
C ALA A 240 0.40 16.77 -20.54
N PRO A 241 0.32 18.02 -21.03
CA PRO A 241 -0.90 18.52 -21.68
C PRO A 241 -1.32 17.57 -22.81
N LYS A 242 -2.59 17.22 -22.86
CA LYS A 242 -3.15 16.50 -24.02
C LYS A 242 -3.10 17.45 -25.22
N SER A 243 -2.31 17.10 -26.21
CA SER A 243 -2.19 17.82 -27.50
C SER A 243 -3.54 17.85 -28.23
#